data_05bd147b6eb8384b5284f5262fbca1bb
#
_entry.id   05bd147b6eb8384b5284f5262fbca1bb
#
_cell.length_a   1.000
_cell.length_b   1.000
_cell.length_c   1.000
_cell.angle_alpha   90.00
_cell.angle_beta   90.00
_cell.angle_gamma   90.00
#
_symmetry.space_group_name_H-M   'P 1'
#
loop_
_entity.id
_entity.type
_entity.pdbx_description
1 polymer ?
#
loop_
_entity_poly.entity_id
_entity_poly.type
_entity_poly.pdbx_seq_one_letter_code
_entity_poly.pdbx_strand_id
1 'polypeptide(L)'
;MNANRLHLLPMASSHRGALSPACTQCAEGRKMVLFVTGLCRFRCFYCPVSPARNQLDVVYANERRVRSDADVLDEARAIGASGTGITGGDPLGVVDRVEHYVRLLKHEFGADHDIHLYTHEPNPEKLARLARAGLDEFRLHIPHYLWGPLTSDGGAYRSVLETAPDWGIRRGVEVPVLPEKEAELRRLLLTLDAIGVDFVNLNELEFSETNETKMREHHYRVDPRNGWGVRGSRAVAERLVRELSLSVPVHYCSSRFKDGVQLRQRLRRRADRTAPAFARRTEGGTVVLGVVEAEVGEELDRWSSSS
;
A
#
# COMPACT_ATOMS: atom_id res chain seq x y z
N MET A 1 20.47 -17.40 -9.60
CA MET A 1 19.09 -17.32 -10.09
C MET A 1 18.99 -16.17 -11.06
N ASN A 2 18.33 -16.37 -12.21
CA ASN A 2 18.32 -15.35 -13.28
C ASN A 2 17.48 -14.15 -12.82
N ALA A 3 18.12 -13.06 -12.37
CA ALA A 3 17.50 -11.88 -11.79
C ALA A 3 16.48 -11.18 -12.72
N ASN A 4 16.43 -11.59 -13.98
CA ASN A 4 15.63 -10.96 -15.03
C ASN A 4 14.40 -11.80 -15.46
N ARG A 5 14.03 -12.84 -14.70
CA ARG A 5 12.85 -13.67 -15.03
C ARG A 5 11.56 -12.96 -14.65
N LEU A 6 10.56 -13.00 -15.55
CA LEU A 6 9.18 -12.58 -15.25
C LEU A 6 8.50 -13.64 -14.38
N HIS A 7 7.95 -13.23 -13.26
CA HIS A 7 7.13 -14.02 -12.35
C HIS A 7 5.69 -13.55 -12.41
N LEU A 8 4.77 -14.48 -12.65
CA LEU A 8 3.35 -14.20 -12.62
C LEU A 8 2.81 -14.44 -11.20
N LEU A 9 2.02 -13.51 -10.72
CA LEU A 9 1.30 -13.59 -9.46
C LEU A 9 -0.21 -13.80 -9.71
N PRO A 10 -0.99 -14.23 -8.71
CA PRO A 10 -2.43 -14.29 -8.83
C PRO A 10 -3.05 -12.96 -9.29
N MET A 11 -4.29 -13.01 -9.78
CA MET A 11 -5.07 -11.83 -10.14
C MET A 11 -4.36 -10.88 -11.13
N ALA A 12 -3.54 -11.45 -12.02
CA ALA A 12 -2.83 -10.74 -13.07
C ALA A 12 -1.75 -9.73 -12.60
N SER A 13 -1.29 -9.80 -11.37
CA SER A 13 -0.06 -9.13 -10.97
C SER A 13 1.17 -9.87 -11.47
N SER A 14 2.29 -9.18 -11.57
CA SER A 14 3.55 -9.77 -12.01
C SER A 14 4.74 -8.96 -11.51
N HIS A 15 5.89 -9.60 -11.45
CA HIS A 15 7.13 -8.89 -11.15
C HIS A 15 8.32 -9.46 -11.93
N ARG A 16 9.32 -8.62 -12.11
CA ARG A 16 10.65 -8.99 -12.60
C ARG A 16 11.67 -8.59 -11.54
N GLY A 17 12.62 -9.47 -11.26
CA GLY A 17 13.48 -9.33 -10.09
C GLY A 17 12.78 -9.73 -8.78
N ALA A 18 13.36 -9.42 -7.64
CA ALA A 18 12.79 -9.70 -6.33
C ALA A 18 11.67 -8.73 -5.96
N LEU A 19 10.62 -9.21 -5.28
CA LEU A 19 9.68 -8.31 -4.60
C LEU A 19 10.37 -7.64 -3.41
N SER A 20 10.04 -6.39 -3.13
CA SER A 20 10.45 -5.78 -1.86
C SER A 20 9.90 -6.57 -0.67
N PRO A 21 10.59 -6.58 0.49
CA PRO A 21 10.07 -7.24 1.69
C PRO A 21 8.65 -6.79 2.02
N ALA A 22 8.37 -5.50 1.89
CA ALA A 22 7.05 -4.93 2.12
C ALA A 22 5.99 -5.48 1.14
N CYS A 23 6.29 -5.65 -0.15
CA CYS A 23 5.37 -6.24 -1.12
C CYS A 23 5.09 -7.72 -0.82
N THR A 24 6.10 -8.47 -0.40
CA THR A 24 5.95 -9.86 0.03
C THR A 24 5.01 -9.95 1.24
N GLN A 25 5.22 -9.13 2.27
CA GLN A 25 4.35 -9.08 3.45
C GLN A 25 2.91 -8.66 3.10
N CYS A 26 2.73 -7.72 2.13
CA CYS A 26 1.40 -7.35 1.62
C CYS A 26 0.69 -8.55 1.00
N ALA A 27 1.37 -9.31 0.12
CA ALA A 27 0.81 -10.49 -0.53
C ALA A 27 0.41 -11.58 0.47
N GLU A 28 1.11 -11.70 1.58
CA GLU A 28 0.84 -12.65 2.66
C GLU A 28 -0.14 -12.15 3.72
N GLY A 29 -0.65 -10.92 3.58
CA GLY A 29 -1.55 -10.30 4.56
C GLY A 29 -0.90 -9.99 5.91
N ARG A 30 0.44 -9.97 5.98
CA ARG A 30 1.23 -9.68 7.19
C ARG A 30 1.61 -8.20 7.34
N LYS A 31 1.11 -7.34 6.46
CA LYS A 31 1.36 -5.90 6.47
C LYS A 31 0.13 -5.15 6.96
N MET A 32 0.23 -4.46 8.09
CA MET A 32 -0.79 -3.52 8.52
C MET A 32 -0.72 -2.25 7.66
N VAL A 33 -1.85 -1.68 7.30
CA VAL A 33 -1.93 -0.37 6.65
C VAL A 33 -2.29 0.67 7.70
N LEU A 34 -1.37 1.61 7.94
CA LEU A 34 -1.58 2.72 8.86
C LEU A 34 -1.77 4.02 8.08
N PHE A 35 -3.02 4.44 7.95
CA PHE A 35 -3.41 5.70 7.34
C PHE A 35 -3.31 6.81 8.39
N VAL A 36 -2.32 7.70 8.26
CA VAL A 36 -1.97 8.65 9.34
C VAL A 36 -2.62 10.01 9.21
N THR A 37 -3.13 10.36 8.04
CA THR A 37 -3.88 11.60 7.77
C THR A 37 -4.53 11.55 6.40
N GLY A 38 -5.67 12.20 6.20
CA GLY A 38 -6.23 12.41 4.87
C GLY A 38 -5.83 13.73 4.22
N LEU A 39 -5.12 14.59 4.96
CA LEU A 39 -4.65 15.88 4.45
C LEU A 39 -3.57 15.65 3.38
N CYS A 40 -3.70 16.34 2.23
CA CYS A 40 -2.75 16.27 1.15
C CYS A 40 -2.77 17.58 0.35
N ARG A 41 -1.60 18.15 0.09
CA ARG A 41 -1.47 19.33 -0.78
C ARG A 41 -1.48 18.99 -2.27
N PHE A 42 -1.22 17.73 -2.59
CA PHE A 42 -1.27 17.22 -3.96
C PHE A 42 -2.72 16.90 -4.35
N ARG A 43 -3.10 17.21 -5.58
CA ARG A 43 -4.46 17.04 -6.07
C ARG A 43 -4.49 16.10 -7.28
N CYS A 44 -3.98 14.88 -7.08
CA CYS A 44 -3.97 13.86 -8.12
C CYS A 44 -5.42 13.54 -8.54
N PHE A 45 -5.71 13.62 -9.82
CA PHE A 45 -7.06 13.35 -10.34
C PHE A 45 -7.48 11.88 -10.12
N TYR A 46 -6.49 10.99 -10.00
CA TYR A 46 -6.66 9.56 -9.79
C TYR A 46 -6.63 9.14 -8.31
N CYS A 47 -6.66 10.07 -7.36
CA CYS A 47 -6.56 9.73 -5.93
C CYS A 47 -7.72 8.82 -5.49
N PRO A 48 -7.45 7.60 -4.97
CA PRO A 48 -8.49 6.64 -4.61
C PRO A 48 -8.96 6.77 -3.15
N VAL A 49 -8.42 7.72 -2.38
CA VAL A 49 -8.75 7.89 -0.95
C VAL A 49 -10.24 8.17 -0.80
N SER A 50 -10.93 7.37 0.01
CA SER A 50 -12.39 7.46 0.18
C SER A 50 -12.85 8.82 0.71
N PRO A 51 -14.09 9.25 0.41
CA PRO A 51 -14.64 10.53 0.90
C PRO A 51 -14.56 10.67 2.42
N ALA A 52 -14.74 9.58 3.16
CA ALA A 52 -14.67 9.55 4.63
C ALA A 52 -13.27 9.83 5.20
N ARG A 53 -12.24 9.85 4.35
CA ARG A 53 -10.83 10.07 4.75
C ARG A 53 -10.18 11.23 4.00
N ASN A 54 -10.64 11.53 2.79
CA ASN A 54 -10.03 12.52 1.90
C ASN A 54 -10.13 13.94 2.50
N GLN A 55 -8.99 14.62 2.62
CA GLN A 55 -8.84 15.96 3.22
C GLN A 55 -9.33 16.06 4.68
N LEU A 56 -9.44 14.95 5.38
CA LEU A 56 -9.77 14.92 6.81
C LEU A 56 -8.55 14.49 7.62
N ASP A 57 -8.31 15.14 8.77
CA ASP A 57 -7.23 14.72 9.67
C ASP A 57 -7.72 13.57 10.56
N VAL A 58 -7.65 12.38 10.01
CA VAL A 58 -8.10 11.14 10.65
C VAL A 58 -7.04 10.05 10.50
N VAL A 59 -6.99 9.15 11.49
CA VAL A 59 -6.06 8.02 11.51
C VAL A 59 -6.84 6.71 11.48
N TYR A 60 -6.36 5.75 10.66
CA TYR A 60 -6.92 4.39 10.60
C TYR A 60 -5.80 3.35 10.59
N ALA A 61 -5.99 2.29 11.36
CA ALA A 61 -5.20 1.07 11.27
C ALA A 61 -6.03 0.02 10.53
N ASN A 62 -5.65 -0.32 9.33
CA ASN A 62 -6.48 -1.05 8.37
C ASN A 62 -7.84 -0.32 8.19
N GLU A 63 -8.94 -0.98 8.56
CA GLU A 63 -10.31 -0.45 8.48
C GLU A 63 -10.80 0.19 9.79
N ARG A 64 -10.03 0.08 10.89
CA ARG A 64 -10.39 0.62 12.21
C ARG A 64 -9.93 2.05 12.38
N ARG A 65 -10.83 2.92 12.80
CA ARG A 65 -10.47 4.28 13.21
C ARG A 65 -9.62 4.22 14.48
N VAL A 66 -8.48 4.91 14.47
CA VAL A 66 -7.55 5.02 15.59
C VAL A 66 -7.92 6.20 16.46
N ARG A 67 -8.00 5.98 17.78
CA ARG A 67 -8.25 7.00 18.81
C ARG A 67 -7.11 7.08 19.81
N SER A 68 -6.30 6.02 19.90
CA SER A 68 -5.16 5.89 20.80
C SER A 68 -4.08 4.99 20.17
N ASP A 69 -2.89 5.02 20.74
CA ASP A 69 -1.78 4.13 20.34
C ASP A 69 -2.15 2.65 20.50
N ALA A 70 -2.94 2.33 21.52
CA ALA A 70 -3.42 0.96 21.75
C ALA A 70 -4.21 0.43 20.55
N ASP A 71 -5.03 1.25 19.88
CA ASP A 71 -5.79 0.81 18.70
C ASP A 71 -4.87 0.37 17.56
N VAL A 72 -3.71 1.05 17.39
CA VAL A 72 -2.70 0.69 16.38
C VAL A 72 -2.04 -0.63 16.72
N LEU A 73 -1.61 -0.79 17.98
CA LEU A 73 -0.93 -2.00 18.45
C LEU A 73 -1.85 -3.20 18.43
N ASP A 74 -3.10 -3.03 18.86
CA ASP A 74 -4.09 -4.10 18.87
C ASP A 74 -4.45 -4.57 17.47
N GLU A 75 -4.56 -3.66 16.50
CA GLU A 75 -4.80 -4.04 15.12
C GLU A 75 -3.61 -4.79 14.52
N ALA A 76 -2.38 -4.35 14.80
CA ALA A 76 -1.17 -5.05 14.37
C ALA A 76 -1.10 -6.47 14.97
N ARG A 77 -1.40 -6.63 16.26
CA ARG A 77 -1.48 -7.94 16.94
C ARG A 77 -2.60 -8.81 16.35
N ALA A 78 -3.79 -8.22 16.09
CA ALA A 78 -4.94 -8.94 15.57
C ALA A 78 -4.70 -9.62 14.23
N ILE A 79 -3.90 -9.03 13.35
CA ILE A 79 -3.51 -9.66 12.08
C ILE A 79 -2.17 -10.42 12.16
N GLY A 80 -1.46 -10.35 13.29
CA GLY A 80 -0.09 -10.84 13.42
C GLY A 80 0.84 -10.16 12.42
N ALA A 81 0.82 -8.83 12.40
CA ALA A 81 1.62 -8.04 11.48
C ALA A 81 3.11 -8.25 11.72
N SER A 82 3.88 -8.46 10.66
CA SER A 82 5.35 -8.44 10.67
C SER A 82 5.89 -7.14 10.06
N GLY A 83 5.00 -6.22 9.73
CA GLY A 83 5.36 -4.89 9.24
C GLY A 83 4.16 -3.98 9.08
N THR A 84 4.43 -2.70 8.84
CA THR A 84 3.42 -1.65 8.66
C THR A 84 3.73 -0.81 7.43
N GLY A 85 2.71 -0.55 6.62
CA GLY A 85 2.76 0.44 5.54
C GLY A 85 2.09 1.73 5.99
N ILE A 86 2.87 2.79 6.14
CA ILE A 86 2.36 4.12 6.49
C ILE A 86 1.93 4.83 5.21
N THR A 87 0.67 5.25 5.19
CA THR A 87 0.05 5.92 4.06
C THR A 87 -0.88 7.03 4.54
N GLY A 88 -1.54 7.71 3.60
CA GLY A 88 -2.48 8.78 3.92
C GLY A 88 -2.84 9.59 2.69
N GLY A 89 -3.14 10.86 2.92
CA GLY A 89 -3.03 11.89 1.92
C GLY A 89 -1.55 12.10 1.57
N ASP A 90 -0.81 12.82 2.41
CA ASP A 90 0.66 12.77 2.40
C ASP A 90 1.21 12.71 3.83
N PRO A 91 1.78 11.56 4.25
CA PRO A 91 2.30 11.38 5.59
C PRO A 91 3.39 12.37 6.00
N LEU A 92 4.21 12.88 5.08
CA LEU A 92 5.24 13.88 5.42
C LEU A 92 4.64 15.25 5.81
N GLY A 93 3.35 15.48 5.51
CA GLY A 93 2.61 16.63 6.03
C GLY A 93 2.40 16.58 7.55
N VAL A 94 2.48 15.40 8.16
CA VAL A 94 2.32 15.14 9.60
C VAL A 94 3.51 14.33 10.15
N VAL A 95 4.72 14.74 9.80
CA VAL A 95 5.97 13.99 10.05
C VAL A 95 6.17 13.64 11.53
N ASP A 96 5.78 14.49 12.46
CA ASP A 96 5.89 14.22 13.90
C ASP A 96 5.02 13.03 14.32
N ARG A 97 3.80 12.95 13.78
CA ARG A 97 2.90 11.80 13.97
C ARG A 97 3.47 10.52 13.35
N VAL A 98 4.06 10.63 12.17
CA VAL A 98 4.72 9.49 11.52
C VAL A 98 5.88 8.98 12.34
N GLU A 99 6.76 9.86 12.80
CA GLU A 99 7.88 9.50 13.66
C GLU A 99 7.42 8.81 14.96
N HIS A 100 6.38 9.36 15.58
CA HIS A 100 5.78 8.75 16.77
C HIS A 100 5.37 7.29 16.50
N TYR A 101 4.61 7.03 15.42
CA TYR A 101 4.19 5.67 15.10
C TYR A 101 5.33 4.75 14.68
N VAL A 102 6.34 5.27 13.98
CA VAL A 102 7.53 4.47 13.66
C VAL A 102 8.22 4.00 14.93
N ARG A 103 8.48 4.91 15.89
CA ARG A 103 9.09 4.57 17.18
C ARG A 103 8.22 3.62 18.00
N LEU A 104 6.92 3.87 18.07
CA LEU A 104 5.95 3.03 18.79
C LEU A 104 5.98 1.59 18.27
N LEU A 105 5.90 1.41 16.96
CA LEU A 105 5.87 0.10 16.33
C LEU A 105 7.21 -0.65 16.47
N LYS A 106 8.35 0.06 16.33
CA LYS A 106 9.67 -0.52 16.56
C LYS A 106 9.90 -0.90 18.02
N HIS A 107 9.43 -0.09 18.95
CA HIS A 107 9.51 -0.40 20.38
C HIS A 107 8.71 -1.64 20.74
N GLU A 108 7.49 -1.77 20.22
CA GLU A 108 6.58 -2.86 20.57
C GLU A 108 6.93 -4.19 19.87
N PHE A 109 7.28 -4.14 18.57
CA PHE A 109 7.43 -5.35 17.75
C PHE A 109 8.88 -5.65 17.37
N GLY A 110 9.83 -4.81 17.80
CA GLY A 110 11.25 -5.01 17.54
C GLY A 110 11.73 -4.46 16.19
N ALA A 111 13.04 -4.52 15.97
CA ALA A 111 13.72 -3.99 14.79
C ALA A 111 13.26 -4.66 13.49
N ASP A 112 12.88 -5.95 13.55
CA ASP A 112 12.46 -6.74 12.39
C ASP A 112 11.05 -6.41 11.89
N HIS A 113 10.28 -5.57 12.61
CA HIS A 113 8.99 -5.08 12.13
C HIS A 113 9.21 -4.08 11.00
N ASP A 114 9.10 -4.53 9.76
CA ASP A 114 9.40 -3.75 8.55
C ASP A 114 8.39 -2.62 8.33
N ILE A 115 8.85 -1.38 8.34
CA ILE A 115 8.00 -0.18 8.18
C ILE A 115 8.35 0.54 6.88
N HIS A 116 7.35 0.68 6.01
CA HIS A 116 7.50 1.52 4.81
C HIS A 116 6.53 2.70 4.81
N LEU A 117 6.90 3.75 4.09
CA LEU A 117 6.15 4.99 3.96
C LEU A 117 5.88 5.31 2.50
N TYR A 118 4.64 5.73 2.19
CA TYR A 118 4.30 6.36 0.90
C TYR A 118 4.32 7.88 1.04
N THR A 119 4.91 8.59 0.07
CA THR A 119 4.86 10.06 0.05
C THR A 119 5.01 10.62 -1.35
N HIS A 120 4.39 11.77 -1.58
CA HIS A 120 4.64 12.62 -2.75
C HIS A 120 5.74 13.66 -2.49
N GLU A 121 5.99 13.99 -1.23
CA GLU A 121 6.88 15.07 -0.85
C GLU A 121 8.35 14.62 -0.93
N PRO A 122 9.17 15.16 -1.85
CA PRO A 122 10.58 14.85 -1.93
C PRO A 122 11.37 15.69 -0.91
N ASN A 123 11.25 15.37 0.38
CA ASN A 123 11.90 16.11 1.47
C ASN A 123 12.97 15.25 2.14
N PRO A 124 14.26 15.48 1.85
CA PRO A 124 15.35 14.66 2.36
C PRO A 124 15.51 14.75 3.88
N GLU A 125 15.28 15.93 4.47
CA GLU A 125 15.42 16.13 5.92
C GLU A 125 14.40 15.32 6.71
N LYS A 126 13.12 15.37 6.29
CA LYS A 126 12.04 14.58 6.90
C LYS A 126 12.29 13.08 6.73
N LEU A 127 12.71 12.63 5.56
CA LEU A 127 12.98 11.22 5.31
C LEU A 127 14.20 10.72 6.11
N ALA A 128 15.28 11.47 6.16
CA ALA A 128 16.45 11.16 7.00
C ALA A 128 16.08 11.11 8.50
N ARG A 129 15.19 12.00 8.95
CA ARG A 129 14.65 11.99 10.32
C ARG A 129 13.89 10.70 10.61
N LEU A 130 13.03 10.27 9.70
CA LEU A 130 12.27 9.04 9.83
C LEU A 130 13.16 7.79 9.75
N ALA A 131 14.20 7.80 8.92
CA ALA A 131 15.21 6.74 8.88
C ALA A 131 15.86 6.55 10.25
N ARG A 132 16.27 7.64 10.89
CA ARG A 132 16.82 7.60 12.27
C ARG A 132 15.82 7.13 13.33
N ALA A 133 14.52 7.28 13.05
CA ALA A 133 13.46 6.75 13.91
C ALA A 133 13.21 5.26 13.74
N GLY A 134 13.73 4.65 12.66
CA GLY A 134 13.58 3.23 12.37
C GLY A 134 12.72 2.92 11.13
N LEU A 135 12.46 3.90 10.25
CA LEU A 135 11.82 3.62 8.97
C LEU A 135 12.75 2.74 8.11
N ASP A 136 12.21 1.68 7.49
CA ASP A 136 13.01 0.73 6.69
C ASP A 136 12.95 0.99 5.19
N GLU A 137 11.86 1.61 4.71
CA GLU A 137 11.64 1.82 3.28
C GLU A 137 10.76 3.06 3.07
N PHE A 138 11.06 3.86 2.05
CA PHE A 138 10.09 4.83 1.54
C PHE A 138 9.75 4.55 0.08
N ARG A 139 8.55 4.98 -0.33
CA ARG A 139 8.03 4.90 -1.69
C ARG A 139 7.64 6.28 -2.15
N LEU A 140 8.41 6.80 -3.08
CA LEU A 140 8.18 8.13 -3.61
C LEU A 140 7.18 8.04 -4.76
N HIS A 141 6.09 8.80 -4.65
CA HIS A 141 5.15 8.98 -5.75
C HIS A 141 5.56 10.19 -6.57
N ILE A 142 6.08 9.96 -7.76
CA ILE A 142 6.45 11.03 -8.69
C ILE A 142 5.23 11.41 -9.52
N PRO A 143 4.71 12.64 -9.43
CA PRO A 143 3.57 13.08 -10.23
C PRO A 143 3.84 12.92 -11.74
N HIS A 144 2.84 12.47 -12.47
CA HIS A 144 2.97 12.10 -13.88
C HIS A 144 3.52 13.22 -14.79
N TYR A 145 3.25 14.47 -14.45
CA TYR A 145 3.74 15.63 -15.21
C TYR A 145 5.24 15.91 -14.99
N LEU A 146 5.85 15.27 -14.00
CA LEU A 146 7.29 15.32 -13.71
C LEU A 146 8.08 14.12 -14.25
N TRP A 147 7.42 13.14 -14.88
CA TRP A 147 8.15 11.97 -15.41
C TRP A 147 9.14 12.35 -16.53
N GLY A 148 8.78 13.29 -17.40
CA GLY A 148 9.68 13.83 -18.41
C GLY A 148 10.83 14.64 -17.81
N PRO A 149 10.55 15.69 -17.01
CA PRO A 149 11.58 16.50 -16.36
C PRO A 149 12.57 15.73 -15.48
N LEU A 150 12.15 14.63 -14.85
CA LEU A 150 13.07 13.79 -14.05
C LEU A 150 14.25 13.25 -14.88
N THR A 151 14.07 13.09 -16.18
CA THR A 151 15.12 12.59 -17.06
C THR A 151 16.18 13.64 -17.42
N SER A 152 15.86 14.95 -17.31
CA SER A 152 16.76 16.04 -17.70
C SER A 152 17.54 16.63 -16.52
N ASP A 153 16.86 17.16 -15.52
CA ASP A 153 17.51 17.80 -14.37
C ASP A 153 17.08 17.18 -13.02
N GLY A 154 15.97 16.46 -13.03
CA GLY A 154 15.47 15.63 -11.93
C GLY A 154 14.97 16.37 -10.70
N GLY A 155 15.36 17.59 -10.48
CA GLY A 155 14.94 18.39 -9.35
C GLY A 155 15.01 17.66 -8.00
N ALA A 156 14.13 18.03 -7.08
CA ALA A 156 14.08 17.49 -5.72
C ALA A 156 13.82 15.97 -5.64
N TYR A 157 13.02 15.42 -6.59
CA TYR A 157 12.73 13.98 -6.60
C TYR A 157 13.97 13.14 -6.88
N ARG A 158 14.77 13.54 -7.87
CA ARG A 158 16.02 12.86 -8.20
C ARG A 158 17.03 12.99 -7.07
N SER A 159 17.19 14.19 -6.52
CA SER A 159 18.08 14.46 -5.38
C SER A 159 17.78 13.55 -4.19
N VAL A 160 16.52 13.39 -3.81
CA VAL A 160 16.12 12.49 -2.73
C VAL A 160 16.49 11.04 -3.02
N LEU A 161 16.24 10.56 -4.25
CA LEU A 161 16.55 9.19 -4.63
C LEU A 161 18.07 8.94 -4.66
N GLU A 162 18.88 9.91 -5.05
CA GLU A 162 20.34 9.81 -5.08
C GLU A 162 20.98 9.90 -3.68
N THR A 163 20.39 10.67 -2.76
CA THR A 163 20.92 10.87 -1.39
C THR A 163 20.47 9.77 -0.41
N ALA A 164 19.34 9.11 -0.67
CA ALA A 164 18.75 8.15 0.25
C ALA A 164 19.65 6.96 0.66
N PRO A 165 20.61 6.47 -0.16
CA PRO A 165 21.53 5.41 0.28
C PRO A 165 22.29 5.76 1.56
N ASP A 166 22.59 7.03 1.78
CA ASP A 166 23.31 7.49 2.97
C ASP A 166 22.51 7.32 4.27
N TRP A 167 21.19 7.11 4.16
CA TRP A 167 20.31 6.94 5.33
C TRP A 167 20.12 5.47 5.73
N GLY A 168 20.63 4.52 4.92
CA GLY A 168 20.53 3.09 5.21
C GLY A 168 19.12 2.51 5.09
N ILE A 169 18.21 3.18 4.36
CA ILE A 169 16.83 2.71 4.12
C ILE A 169 16.60 2.41 2.64
N ARG A 170 15.70 1.47 2.37
CA ARG A 170 15.32 1.13 1.00
C ARG A 170 14.52 2.26 0.36
N ARG A 171 14.79 2.54 -0.90
CA ARG A 171 14.13 3.57 -1.71
C ARG A 171 13.40 2.96 -2.89
N GLY A 172 12.10 3.14 -2.91
CA GLY A 172 11.25 2.71 -4.02
C GLY A 172 10.55 3.88 -4.69
N VAL A 173 10.11 3.64 -5.91
CA VAL A 173 9.19 4.54 -6.60
C VAL A 173 7.89 3.77 -6.88
N GLU A 174 6.77 4.40 -6.55
CA GLU A 174 5.45 3.80 -6.77
C GLU A 174 4.55 4.77 -7.51
N VAL A 175 4.17 4.41 -8.74
CA VAL A 175 3.39 5.28 -9.64
C VAL A 175 2.23 4.51 -10.30
N PRO A 176 1.12 5.20 -10.63
CA PRO A 176 0.05 4.60 -11.40
C PRO A 176 0.47 4.39 -12.86
N VAL A 177 -0.11 3.39 -13.51
CA VAL A 177 0.08 3.18 -14.95
C VAL A 177 -1.00 3.92 -15.72
N LEU A 178 -0.66 5.09 -16.24
CA LEU A 178 -1.51 5.91 -17.10
C LEU A 178 -1.36 5.43 -18.55
N PRO A 179 -2.41 4.89 -19.18
CA PRO A 179 -2.27 4.26 -20.51
C PRO A 179 -1.71 5.19 -21.59
N GLU A 180 -2.11 6.45 -21.58
CA GLU A 180 -1.68 7.46 -22.56
C GLU A 180 -0.26 8.00 -22.29
N LYS A 181 0.33 7.65 -21.13
CA LYS A 181 1.66 8.08 -20.70
C LYS A 181 2.72 6.98 -20.80
N GLU A 182 2.50 5.97 -21.62
CA GLU A 182 3.41 4.84 -21.74
C GLU A 182 4.84 5.27 -22.09
N ALA A 183 5.00 6.20 -23.02
CA ALA A 183 6.31 6.66 -23.44
C ALA A 183 7.06 7.40 -22.32
N GLU A 184 6.36 8.23 -21.55
CA GLU A 184 6.90 8.92 -20.39
C GLU A 184 7.22 7.93 -19.27
N LEU A 185 6.34 6.96 -19.01
CA LEU A 185 6.57 5.93 -18.01
C LEU A 185 7.79 5.04 -18.38
N ARG A 186 7.94 4.69 -19.64
CA ARG A 186 9.11 3.96 -20.14
C ARG A 186 10.41 4.75 -19.85
N ARG A 187 10.44 6.05 -20.16
CA ARG A 187 11.59 6.91 -19.85
C ARG A 187 11.86 7.00 -18.36
N LEU A 188 10.81 7.18 -17.55
CA LEU A 188 10.94 7.18 -16.09
C LEU A 188 11.60 5.89 -15.59
N LEU A 189 11.15 4.71 -16.04
CA LEU A 189 11.71 3.42 -15.64
C LEU A 189 13.19 3.30 -15.97
N LEU A 190 13.60 3.72 -17.17
CA LEU A 190 15.02 3.73 -17.58
C LEU A 190 15.84 4.71 -16.71
N THR A 191 15.28 5.86 -16.37
CA THR A 191 15.95 6.83 -15.49
C THR A 191 16.11 6.29 -14.07
N LEU A 192 15.07 5.64 -13.52
CA LEU A 192 15.12 5.02 -12.20
C LEU A 192 16.11 3.85 -12.14
N ASP A 193 16.23 3.09 -13.23
CA ASP A 193 17.24 2.04 -13.38
C ASP A 193 18.66 2.62 -13.36
N ALA A 194 18.87 3.74 -14.07
CA ALA A 194 20.16 4.44 -14.08
C ALA A 194 20.51 5.08 -12.71
N ILE A 195 19.52 5.56 -11.96
CA ILE A 195 19.71 6.05 -10.57
C ILE A 195 20.01 4.87 -9.63
N GLY A 196 19.57 3.66 -9.96
CA GLY A 196 19.77 2.45 -9.16
C GLY A 196 18.88 2.42 -7.93
N VAL A 197 17.58 2.78 -8.05
CA VAL A 197 16.61 2.60 -6.97
C VAL A 197 16.46 1.12 -6.62
N ASP A 198 16.01 0.81 -5.40
CA ASP A 198 15.92 -0.58 -4.93
C ASP A 198 14.79 -1.36 -5.61
N PHE A 199 13.71 -0.68 -5.99
CA PHE A 199 12.57 -1.26 -6.74
C PHE A 199 11.63 -0.19 -7.30
N VAL A 200 10.78 -0.61 -8.24
CA VAL A 200 9.67 0.20 -8.76
C VAL A 200 8.36 -0.59 -8.69
N ASN A 201 7.32 0.04 -8.15
CA ASN A 201 5.94 -0.48 -8.19
C ASN A 201 5.12 0.28 -9.22
N LEU A 202 4.56 -0.46 -10.14
CA LEU A 202 3.57 0.00 -11.12
C LEU A 202 2.18 -0.39 -10.62
N ASN A 203 1.40 0.58 -10.15
CA ASN A 203 0.03 0.33 -9.72
C ASN A 203 -0.92 0.40 -10.91
N GLU A 204 -1.79 -0.61 -11.06
CA GLU A 204 -2.90 -0.48 -11.97
C GLU A 204 -3.70 0.77 -11.62
N LEU A 205 -3.97 1.59 -12.64
CA LEU A 205 -4.88 2.72 -12.48
C LEU A 205 -6.30 2.19 -12.28
N GLU A 206 -7.01 2.68 -11.27
CA GLU A 206 -8.32 2.16 -10.87
C GLU A 206 -9.31 3.27 -10.55
N PHE A 207 -10.58 3.01 -10.85
CA PHE A 207 -11.67 3.85 -10.43
C PHE A 207 -11.98 3.66 -8.95
N SER A 208 -12.42 4.72 -8.31
CA SER A 208 -12.94 4.73 -6.94
C SER A 208 -14.09 5.73 -6.84
N GLU A 209 -14.86 5.66 -5.77
CA GLU A 209 -15.92 6.63 -5.49
C GLU A 209 -15.42 8.09 -5.55
N THR A 210 -14.20 8.34 -5.06
CA THR A 210 -13.62 9.69 -4.97
C THR A 210 -13.13 10.21 -6.30
N ASN A 211 -12.59 9.35 -7.16
CA ASN A 211 -11.93 9.79 -8.39
C ASN A 211 -12.79 9.63 -9.66
N GLU A 212 -13.93 8.96 -9.58
CA GLU A 212 -14.71 8.56 -10.75
C GLU A 212 -15.02 9.72 -11.70
N THR A 213 -15.52 10.83 -11.17
CA THR A 213 -15.86 12.02 -11.98
C THR A 213 -14.65 12.55 -12.75
N LYS A 214 -13.53 12.76 -12.04
CA LYS A 214 -12.29 13.25 -12.65
C LYS A 214 -11.71 12.28 -13.65
N MET A 215 -11.75 10.98 -13.34
CA MET A 215 -11.28 9.94 -14.26
C MET A 215 -12.09 9.95 -15.57
N ARG A 216 -13.41 10.14 -15.47
CA ARG A 216 -14.29 10.27 -16.67
C ARG A 216 -14.03 11.55 -17.46
N GLU A 217 -13.76 12.67 -16.78
CA GLU A 217 -13.34 13.93 -17.41
C GLU A 217 -12.02 13.77 -18.20
N HIS A 218 -11.11 12.95 -17.69
CA HIS A 218 -9.88 12.54 -18.38
C HIS A 218 -10.09 11.40 -19.39
N HIS A 219 -11.35 11.10 -19.78
CA HIS A 219 -11.73 10.10 -20.77
C HIS A 219 -11.35 8.65 -20.43
N TYR A 220 -11.01 8.35 -19.19
CA TYR A 220 -10.79 6.96 -18.77
C TYR A 220 -12.10 6.17 -18.72
N ARG A 221 -11.96 4.85 -18.91
CA ARG A 221 -13.08 3.91 -18.86
C ARG A 221 -12.65 2.67 -18.05
N VAL A 222 -13.60 2.11 -17.32
CA VAL A 222 -13.40 0.84 -16.61
C VAL A 222 -13.16 -0.28 -17.64
N ASP A 223 -12.25 -1.19 -17.34
CA ASP A 223 -12.13 -2.46 -18.06
C ASP A 223 -13.07 -3.49 -17.42
N PRO A 224 -14.15 -3.89 -18.09
CA PRO A 224 -15.16 -4.79 -17.51
C PRO A 224 -14.61 -6.17 -17.13
N ARG A 225 -13.43 -6.54 -17.67
CA ARG A 225 -12.74 -7.81 -17.35
C ARG A 225 -11.88 -7.72 -16.09
N ASN A 226 -11.68 -6.50 -15.57
CA ASN A 226 -10.68 -6.22 -14.56
C ASN A 226 -11.22 -5.48 -13.33
N GLY A 227 -12.52 -5.61 -13.05
CA GLY A 227 -13.17 -4.93 -11.93
C GLY A 227 -13.14 -3.42 -12.09
N TRP A 228 -12.49 -2.71 -11.17
CA TRP A 228 -12.36 -1.24 -11.18
C TRP A 228 -11.13 -0.74 -11.95
N GLY A 229 -10.34 -1.63 -12.52
CA GLY A 229 -9.15 -1.28 -13.30
C GLY A 229 -9.48 -0.48 -14.55
N VAL A 230 -8.60 0.46 -14.90
CA VAL A 230 -8.74 1.30 -16.10
C VAL A 230 -8.32 0.53 -17.35
N ARG A 231 -9.15 0.63 -18.39
CA ARG A 231 -8.86 0.03 -19.69
C ARG A 231 -7.51 0.49 -20.23
N GLY A 232 -6.63 -0.47 -20.56
CA GLY A 232 -5.30 -0.22 -21.09
C GLY A 232 -4.20 -0.15 -20.04
N SER A 233 -4.48 0.19 -18.77
CA SER A 233 -3.49 0.29 -17.71
C SER A 233 -2.70 -1.03 -17.55
N ARG A 234 -3.40 -2.13 -17.41
CA ARG A 234 -2.78 -3.47 -17.33
C ARG A 234 -1.91 -3.79 -18.56
N ALA A 235 -2.43 -3.56 -19.77
CA ALA A 235 -1.71 -3.90 -21.00
C ALA A 235 -0.40 -3.14 -21.13
N VAL A 236 -0.37 -1.86 -20.75
CA VAL A 236 0.84 -1.04 -20.71
C VAL A 236 1.82 -1.58 -19.67
N ALA A 237 1.36 -1.85 -18.43
CA ALA A 237 2.22 -2.39 -17.40
C ALA A 237 2.87 -3.73 -17.81
N GLU A 238 2.07 -4.69 -18.29
CA GLU A 238 2.55 -6.01 -18.74
C GLU A 238 3.57 -5.87 -19.88
N ARG A 239 3.35 -4.95 -20.81
CA ARG A 239 4.28 -4.68 -21.91
C ARG A 239 5.59 -4.11 -21.38
N LEU A 240 5.56 -3.08 -20.55
CA LEU A 240 6.77 -2.47 -19.98
C LEU A 240 7.58 -3.46 -19.14
N VAL A 241 6.92 -4.23 -18.27
CA VAL A 241 7.59 -5.24 -17.44
C VAL A 241 8.20 -6.37 -18.29
N ARG A 242 7.61 -6.69 -19.45
CA ARG A 242 8.10 -7.75 -20.34
C ARG A 242 9.24 -7.27 -21.24
N GLU A 243 9.11 -6.08 -21.79
CA GLU A 243 10.03 -5.59 -22.83
C GLU A 243 11.29 -4.93 -22.27
N LEU A 244 11.21 -4.27 -21.12
CA LEU A 244 12.35 -3.56 -20.56
C LEU A 244 13.28 -4.52 -19.83
N SER A 245 14.55 -4.48 -20.19
CA SER A 245 15.63 -5.19 -19.51
C SER A 245 16.24 -4.26 -18.48
N LEU A 246 15.58 -4.16 -17.31
CA LEU A 246 16.02 -3.32 -16.20
C LEU A 246 16.80 -4.14 -15.17
N SER A 247 17.77 -3.51 -14.52
CA SER A 247 18.48 -4.04 -13.34
C SER A 247 17.63 -3.91 -12.09
N VAL A 248 16.86 -2.82 -12.00
CA VAL A 248 15.93 -2.58 -10.90
C VAL A 248 14.75 -3.55 -10.95
N PRO A 249 14.40 -4.17 -9.82
CA PRO A 249 13.16 -4.96 -9.71
C PRO A 249 11.92 -4.11 -9.99
N VAL A 250 11.01 -4.64 -10.82
CA VAL A 250 9.73 -3.98 -11.13
C VAL A 250 8.58 -4.90 -10.79
N HIS A 251 7.63 -4.39 -10.02
CA HIS A 251 6.41 -5.07 -9.64
C HIS A 251 5.20 -4.36 -10.23
N TYR A 252 4.38 -5.06 -11.01
CA TYR A 252 3.05 -4.61 -11.38
C TYR A 252 2.03 -5.15 -10.39
N CYS A 253 1.38 -4.24 -9.64
CA CYS A 253 0.36 -4.55 -8.66
C CYS A 253 -1.03 -4.21 -9.24
N SER A 254 -1.81 -5.26 -9.59
CA SER A 254 -3.16 -5.06 -10.11
C SER A 254 -4.14 -4.66 -9.01
N SER A 255 -5.23 -3.97 -9.38
CA SER A 255 -6.33 -3.63 -8.46
C SER A 255 -6.94 -4.89 -7.84
N ARG A 256 -7.17 -5.92 -8.68
CA ARG A 256 -7.69 -7.22 -8.21
C ARG A 256 -6.76 -7.96 -7.24
N PHE A 257 -5.44 -7.77 -7.35
CA PHE A 257 -4.49 -8.36 -6.41
C PHE A 257 -4.57 -7.69 -5.03
N LYS A 258 -4.76 -6.38 -5.00
CA LYS A 258 -4.95 -5.63 -3.75
C LYS A 258 -6.16 -6.16 -2.97
N ASP A 259 -7.30 -6.36 -3.65
CA ASP A 259 -8.53 -6.83 -3.00
C ASP A 259 -8.55 -8.35 -2.81
N GLY A 260 -8.32 -9.09 -3.88
CA GLY A 260 -8.50 -10.55 -3.92
C GLY A 260 -7.37 -11.32 -3.24
N VAL A 261 -6.20 -10.71 -3.02
CA VAL A 261 -5.07 -11.36 -2.35
C VAL A 261 -4.72 -10.61 -1.06
N GLN A 262 -4.25 -9.37 -1.16
CA GLN A 262 -3.69 -8.64 -0.01
C GLN A 262 -4.74 -8.42 1.09
N LEU A 263 -5.88 -7.80 0.77
CA LEU A 263 -6.97 -7.57 1.72
C LEU A 263 -7.54 -8.90 2.23
N ARG A 264 -7.83 -9.84 1.33
CA ARG A 264 -8.39 -11.15 1.69
C ARG A 264 -7.48 -11.91 2.66
N GLN A 265 -6.17 -11.96 2.41
CA GLN A 265 -5.22 -12.62 3.31
C GLN A 265 -5.16 -11.92 4.68
N ARG A 266 -5.19 -10.59 4.71
CA ARG A 266 -5.23 -9.81 5.96
C ARG A 266 -6.49 -10.11 6.76
N LEU A 267 -7.67 -10.15 6.13
CA LEU A 267 -8.93 -10.50 6.77
C LEU A 267 -8.93 -11.94 7.33
N ARG A 268 -8.40 -12.89 6.55
CA ARG A 268 -8.25 -14.29 7.00
C ARG A 268 -7.38 -14.39 8.25
N ARG A 269 -6.20 -13.75 8.22
CA ARG A 269 -5.28 -13.72 9.36
C ARG A 269 -5.95 -13.12 10.60
N ARG A 270 -6.71 -12.03 10.42
CA ARG A 270 -7.48 -11.43 11.50
C ARG A 270 -8.51 -12.43 12.05
N ALA A 271 -9.32 -13.02 11.19
CA ALA A 271 -10.33 -14.01 11.59
C ALA A 271 -9.68 -15.21 12.32
N ASP A 272 -8.56 -15.71 11.84
CA ASP A 272 -7.85 -16.84 12.44
C ASP A 272 -7.34 -16.54 13.85
N ARG A 273 -7.01 -15.30 14.15
CA ARG A 273 -6.44 -14.89 15.43
C ARG A 273 -7.45 -14.33 16.43
N THR A 274 -8.60 -13.84 15.94
CA THR A 274 -9.54 -13.09 16.79
C THR A 274 -10.94 -13.68 16.83
N ALA A 275 -11.27 -14.63 15.93
CA ALA A 275 -12.62 -15.23 15.95
C ALA A 275 -12.76 -16.15 17.17
N PRO A 276 -13.91 -16.07 17.88
CA PRO A 276 -14.24 -17.01 18.95
C PRO A 276 -14.23 -18.46 18.45
N ALA A 277 -13.95 -19.41 19.35
CA ALA A 277 -13.87 -20.83 18.99
C ALA A 277 -15.13 -21.39 18.36
N PHE A 278 -16.30 -20.89 18.76
CA PHE A 278 -17.61 -21.28 18.24
C PHE A 278 -17.98 -20.60 16.90
N ALA A 279 -17.21 -19.66 16.44
CA ALA A 279 -17.49 -18.94 15.20
C ALA A 279 -17.04 -19.71 13.98
N ARG A 280 -17.84 -19.70 12.91
CA ARG A 280 -17.45 -20.23 11.60
C ARG A 280 -16.68 -19.17 10.81
N ARG A 281 -15.49 -19.55 10.33
CA ARG A 281 -14.67 -18.71 9.45
C ARG A 281 -14.92 -19.10 7.99
N THR A 282 -15.09 -18.11 7.14
CA THR A 282 -15.22 -18.33 5.68
C THR A 282 -13.86 -18.25 5.00
N GLU A 283 -13.77 -18.75 3.79
CA GLU A 283 -12.56 -18.61 2.97
C GLU A 283 -12.18 -17.16 2.66
N GLY A 284 -13.16 -16.24 2.70
CA GLY A 284 -12.95 -14.80 2.49
C GLY A 284 -12.40 -14.07 3.72
N GLY A 285 -12.32 -14.74 4.89
CA GLY A 285 -11.92 -14.12 6.15
C GLY A 285 -13.10 -13.46 6.91
N THR A 286 -14.34 -13.73 6.51
CA THR A 286 -15.52 -13.31 7.24
C THR A 286 -15.77 -14.27 8.41
N VAL A 287 -16.25 -13.74 9.53
CA VAL A 287 -16.65 -14.51 10.71
C VAL A 287 -18.18 -14.57 10.75
N VAL A 288 -18.73 -15.77 10.82
CA VAL A 288 -20.17 -16.02 10.93
C VAL A 288 -20.48 -16.49 12.35
N LEU A 289 -21.37 -15.78 13.02
CA LEU A 289 -21.84 -16.07 14.36
C LEU A 289 -23.33 -16.46 14.29
N GLY A 290 -23.71 -17.51 15.01
CA GLY A 290 -25.11 -17.76 15.32
C GLY A 290 -25.52 -16.84 16.47
N VAL A 291 -26.64 -16.15 16.33
CA VAL A 291 -27.25 -15.35 17.40
C VAL A 291 -28.57 -16.02 17.77
N VAL A 292 -28.77 -16.28 19.05
CA VAL A 292 -30.06 -16.72 19.60
C VAL A 292 -30.68 -15.51 20.31
N GLU A 293 -31.81 -15.05 19.82
CA GLU A 293 -32.59 -14.04 20.50
C GLU A 293 -33.56 -14.77 21.46
N ALA A 294 -33.45 -14.49 22.75
CA ALA A 294 -34.39 -14.97 23.74
C ALA A 294 -35.19 -13.77 24.28
N GLU A 295 -36.51 -13.93 24.45
CA GLU A 295 -37.30 -12.96 25.20
C GLU A 295 -36.83 -12.94 26.65
N VAL A 296 -36.69 -11.74 27.20
CA VAL A 296 -36.16 -11.51 28.53
C VAL A 296 -37.09 -12.22 29.53
N GLY A 297 -36.63 -13.34 30.10
CA GLY A 297 -37.34 -13.97 31.23
C GLY A 297 -37.00 -15.41 31.57
N GLU A 298 -36.66 -16.30 30.69
CA GLU A 298 -36.72 -17.71 31.13
C GLU A 298 -35.61 -18.69 30.74
N GLU A 299 -34.65 -18.46 29.85
CA GLU A 299 -33.80 -19.59 29.41
C GLU A 299 -32.32 -19.38 29.17
N LEU A 300 -31.71 -18.24 29.43
CA LEU A 300 -30.27 -18.03 29.22
C LEU A 300 -29.37 -18.91 30.12
N ASP A 301 -29.90 -19.33 31.29
CA ASP A 301 -29.12 -20.15 32.23
C ASP A 301 -28.98 -21.62 31.82
N ARG A 302 -29.82 -22.12 30.91
CA ARG A 302 -29.70 -23.51 30.41
C ARG A 302 -28.59 -23.77 29.43
N TRP A 303 -28.10 -22.72 28.74
CA TRP A 303 -27.07 -22.85 27.71
C TRP A 303 -25.66 -22.57 28.22
N SER A 304 -25.51 -21.94 29.38
CA SER A 304 -24.21 -21.65 30.01
C SER A 304 -23.62 -22.83 30.78
N SER A 305 -24.36 -23.90 30.99
CA SER A 305 -23.97 -25.05 31.81
C SER A 305 -23.60 -26.33 31.04
N SER A 306 -23.49 -26.25 29.68
CA SER A 306 -23.08 -27.39 28.84
C SER A 306 -21.88 -27.02 27.94
N SER A 307 -20.77 -26.64 28.54
CA SER A 307 -19.47 -26.49 27.86
C SER A 307 -18.42 -27.28 28.58
#